data_e888dd1038efab0519ed707286ccccfd
#
_entry.id   e888dd1038efab0519ed707286ccccfd
#
_cell.length_a   1.000
_cell.length_b   1.000
_cell.length_c   1.000
_cell.angle_alpha   90.00
_cell.angle_beta   90.00
_cell.angle_gamma   90.00
#
_symmetry.space_group_name_H-M   'P 1'
#
loop_
_entity.id
_entity.type
_entity.pdbx_description
1 polymer ?
#
loop_
_entity_poly.entity_id
_entity_poly.type
_entity_poly.pdbx_seq_one_letter_code
_entity_poly.pdbx_strand_id
1 'polypeptide(L)'
;CVFPGREVLALTEKNSLFGAYFFATVSDKLGQLAQSRDRREWQSLFAVKISDAGFRPPIFAEATDTIAHAAQRMKESRRRSIFVRDGSSTGIFTTGDFCDIVANAVSNQTPLKVCAQFSLLSCEKDDYLFNALLLMTRHNIHRIVVTDKGRPVGVLAMIDLLSYFSNHSLSIARQLEAATTLADLHSAMRDMEALITTLVTQGIKTPQLARLVQVLNAQLMARLWQLTATPAVFS
;
A
#
# COMPACT_ATOMS: atom_id res chain seq x y z
N CYS A 1 3.60 -24.17 25.37
CA CYS A 1 2.47 -24.47 24.49
C CYS A 1 2.85 -24.01 23.08
N VAL A 2 2.83 -24.93 22.12
CA VAL A 2 3.00 -24.62 20.70
C VAL A 2 1.61 -24.65 20.07
N PHE A 3 1.12 -23.51 19.63
CA PHE A 3 -0.14 -23.46 18.90
C PHE A 3 0.12 -23.74 17.41
N PRO A 4 -0.70 -24.53 16.72
CA PRO A 4 -0.61 -24.73 15.29
C PRO A 4 -0.81 -23.40 14.56
N GLY A 5 0.13 -23.03 13.71
CA GLY A 5 0.12 -21.72 13.02
C GLY A 5 -1.16 -21.43 12.21
N ARG A 6 -1.84 -22.48 11.73
CA ARG A 6 -3.13 -22.36 11.03
C ARG A 6 -4.28 -21.88 11.93
N GLU A 7 -4.31 -22.29 13.19
CA GLU A 7 -5.34 -21.88 14.13
C GLU A 7 -5.15 -20.44 14.60
N VAL A 8 -3.89 -20.02 14.77
CA VAL A 8 -3.56 -18.63 15.10
C VAL A 8 -3.95 -17.70 13.94
N LEU A 9 -3.67 -18.07 12.70
CA LEU A 9 -4.10 -17.32 11.52
C LEU A 9 -5.62 -17.21 11.42
N ALA A 10 -6.34 -18.30 11.69
CA ALA A 10 -7.81 -18.30 11.69
C ALA A 10 -8.41 -17.40 12.79
N LEU A 11 -7.75 -17.30 13.95
CA LEU A 11 -8.15 -16.40 15.03
C LEU A 11 -7.88 -14.93 14.68
N THR A 12 -6.78 -14.62 13.99
CA THR A 12 -6.48 -13.26 13.52
C THR A 12 -7.47 -12.81 12.44
N GLU A 13 -8.00 -13.74 11.66
CA GLU A 13 -9.04 -13.47 10.65
C GLU A 13 -10.42 -13.19 11.27
N LYS A 14 -10.76 -13.88 12.37
CA LYS A 14 -12.06 -13.75 13.04
C LYS A 14 -12.15 -12.58 14.02
N ASN A 15 -11.03 -12.07 14.50
CA ASN A 15 -10.99 -11.04 15.52
C ASN A 15 -9.88 -10.02 15.21
N SER A 16 -10.28 -8.86 14.67
CA SER A 16 -9.36 -7.79 14.29
C SER A 16 -8.56 -7.24 15.48
N LEU A 17 -9.16 -7.20 16.69
CA LEU A 17 -8.47 -6.82 17.92
C LEU A 17 -7.40 -7.83 18.33
N PHE A 18 -7.70 -9.14 18.20
CA PHE A 18 -6.71 -10.18 18.45
C PHE A 18 -5.59 -10.15 17.41
N GLY A 19 -5.92 -9.92 16.14
CA GLY A 19 -4.94 -9.75 15.07
C GLY A 19 -3.99 -8.59 15.36
N ALA A 20 -4.52 -7.42 15.68
CA ALA A 20 -3.74 -6.24 16.05
C ALA A 20 -2.86 -6.48 17.29
N TYR A 21 -3.41 -7.11 18.33
CA TYR A 21 -2.66 -7.47 19.55
C TYR A 21 -1.57 -8.52 19.28
N PHE A 22 -1.87 -9.55 18.49
CA PHE A 22 -0.92 -10.61 18.15
C PHE A 22 0.26 -10.06 17.34
N PHE A 23 -0.02 -9.24 16.33
CA PHE A 23 1.03 -8.61 15.53
C PHE A 23 1.81 -7.56 16.32
N ALA A 24 1.16 -6.79 17.20
CA ALA A 24 1.86 -5.89 18.12
C ALA A 24 2.79 -6.68 19.06
N THR A 25 2.35 -7.82 19.60
CA THR A 25 3.15 -8.65 20.49
C THR A 25 4.31 -9.37 19.78
N VAL A 26 4.11 -9.78 18.51
CA VAL A 26 5.18 -10.33 17.67
C VAL A 26 6.19 -9.23 17.30
N SER A 27 5.70 -8.04 16.98
CA SER A 27 6.52 -6.86 16.74
C SER A 27 7.32 -6.45 17.98
N ASP A 28 6.73 -6.52 19.17
CA ASP A 28 7.41 -6.27 20.45
C ASP A 28 8.52 -7.28 20.74
N LYS A 29 8.30 -8.57 20.45
CA LYS A 29 9.33 -9.60 20.61
C LYS A 29 10.46 -9.49 19.59
N LEU A 30 10.14 -9.13 18.35
CA LEU A 30 11.16 -8.83 17.34
C LEU A 30 11.88 -7.52 17.67
N GLY A 31 11.19 -6.56 18.28
CA GLY A 31 11.76 -5.29 18.72
C GLY A 31 12.60 -5.37 20.00
N GLN A 32 12.48 -6.45 20.81
CA GLN A 32 13.42 -6.72 21.92
C GLN A 32 14.81 -7.13 21.42
N LEU A 33 14.89 -7.62 20.18
CA LEU A 33 16.17 -7.94 19.52
C LEU A 33 16.83 -6.73 18.85
N ALA A 34 16.08 -5.65 18.61
CA ALA A 34 16.56 -4.39 18.06
C ALA A 34 16.42 -3.28 19.12
N GLN A 35 17.52 -2.96 19.81
CA GLN A 35 17.53 -1.89 20.81
C GLN A 35 17.41 -0.52 20.16
N SER A 36 16.51 0.30 20.74
CA SER A 36 16.45 1.77 20.82
C SER A 36 15.98 2.58 19.59
N ARG A 37 15.23 3.61 19.87
CA ARG A 37 14.72 4.75 19.07
C ARG A 37 13.79 4.43 17.87
N ASP A 38 14.12 3.43 17.04
CA ASP A 38 13.34 3.07 15.83
C ASP A 38 11.94 2.47 16.12
N ARG A 39 11.75 1.97 17.34
CA ARG A 39 10.51 1.25 17.74
C ARG A 39 9.25 2.10 17.65
N ARG A 40 9.31 3.42 17.88
CA ARG A 40 8.13 4.30 17.85
C ARG A 40 7.66 4.64 16.45
N GLU A 41 8.57 4.80 15.50
CA GLU A 41 8.23 5.13 14.11
C GLU A 41 7.63 3.93 13.39
N TRP A 42 8.18 2.73 13.61
CA TRP A 42 7.63 1.48 13.06
C TRP A 42 6.26 1.13 13.64
N GLN A 43 6.08 1.28 14.95
CA GLN A 43 4.76 1.10 15.58
C GLN A 43 3.74 2.09 15.03
N SER A 44 4.15 3.31 14.70
CA SER A 44 3.25 4.29 14.10
C SER A 44 2.81 3.90 12.69
N LEU A 45 3.68 3.29 11.86
CA LEU A 45 3.33 2.83 10.52
C LEU A 45 2.31 1.68 10.53
N PHE A 46 2.43 0.75 11.48
CA PHE A 46 1.47 -0.35 11.64
C PHE A 46 0.14 0.09 12.25
N ALA A 47 0.13 1.21 12.97
CA ALA A 47 -1.05 1.78 13.61
C ALA A 47 -1.82 2.77 12.72
N VAL A 48 -1.34 3.02 11.48
CA VAL A 48 -2.00 3.92 10.54
C VAL A 48 -3.28 3.30 10.03
N LYS A 49 -4.36 4.05 10.08
CA LYS A 49 -5.64 3.68 9.49
C LYS A 49 -5.68 4.02 8.01
N ILE A 50 -6.50 3.28 7.27
CA ILE A 50 -6.76 3.55 5.84
C ILE A 50 -7.29 4.97 5.66
N SER A 51 -8.12 5.47 6.59
CA SER A 51 -8.62 6.85 6.61
C SER A 51 -7.50 7.89 6.61
N ASP A 52 -6.41 7.64 7.34
CA ASP A 52 -5.30 8.58 7.54
C ASP A 52 -4.34 8.60 6.33
N ALA A 53 -4.20 7.44 5.65
CA ALA A 53 -3.39 7.34 4.44
C ALA A 53 -4.08 7.95 3.22
N GLY A 54 -5.40 8.11 3.30
CA GLY A 54 -6.24 8.57 2.21
C GLY A 54 -6.51 7.49 1.17
N PHE A 55 -7.65 7.58 0.54
CA PHE A 55 -8.06 6.74 -0.57
C PHE A 55 -8.82 7.58 -1.60
N ARG A 56 -8.95 7.05 -2.81
CA ARG A 56 -9.60 7.80 -3.88
C ARG A 56 -11.11 7.67 -3.79
N PRO A 57 -11.87 8.79 -3.86
CA PRO A 57 -13.32 8.74 -3.82
C PRO A 57 -13.86 7.91 -4.99
N PRO A 58 -15.02 7.26 -4.80
CA PRO A 58 -15.60 6.41 -5.82
C PRO A 58 -16.17 7.25 -6.99
N ILE A 59 -16.11 6.68 -8.19
CA ILE A 59 -16.97 7.09 -9.32
C ILE A 59 -17.89 5.91 -9.61
N PHE A 60 -19.12 6.18 -10.03
CA PHE A 60 -20.16 5.17 -10.20
C PHE A 60 -20.66 5.13 -11.63
N ALA A 61 -21.07 3.95 -12.07
CA ALA A 61 -21.86 3.69 -13.27
C ALA A 61 -23.00 2.76 -12.89
N GLU A 62 -24.04 2.71 -13.72
CA GLU A 62 -25.11 1.75 -13.56
C GLU A 62 -24.76 0.42 -14.26
N ALA A 63 -25.30 -0.67 -13.76
CA ALA A 63 -25.04 -2.01 -14.31
C ALA A 63 -25.50 -2.15 -15.78
N THR A 64 -26.42 -1.30 -16.20
CA THR A 64 -26.93 -1.20 -17.57
C THR A 64 -26.06 -0.35 -18.49
N ASP A 65 -25.13 0.46 -17.93
CA ASP A 65 -24.19 1.24 -18.73
C ASP A 65 -23.27 0.31 -19.53
N THR A 66 -22.84 0.78 -20.70
CA THR A 66 -21.97 -0.01 -21.57
C THR A 66 -20.50 0.07 -21.14
N ILE A 67 -19.70 -0.92 -21.52
CA ILE A 67 -18.25 -0.93 -21.37
C ILE A 67 -17.64 0.35 -21.96
N ALA A 68 -18.10 0.78 -23.15
CA ALA A 68 -17.62 1.99 -23.79
C ALA A 68 -17.87 3.25 -22.94
N HIS A 69 -19.07 3.37 -22.34
CA HIS A 69 -19.41 4.48 -21.46
C HIS A 69 -18.54 4.48 -20.18
N ALA A 70 -18.34 3.32 -19.57
CA ALA A 70 -17.46 3.20 -18.41
C ALA A 70 -16.01 3.58 -18.75
N ALA A 71 -15.49 3.10 -19.88
CA ALA A 71 -14.17 3.43 -20.36
C ALA A 71 -13.97 4.94 -20.55
N GLN A 72 -14.96 5.61 -21.17
CA GLN A 72 -14.95 7.06 -21.37
C GLN A 72 -14.92 7.80 -20.03
N ARG A 73 -15.79 7.44 -19.09
CA ARG A 73 -15.83 8.05 -17.73
C ARG A 73 -14.55 7.83 -16.96
N MET A 74 -13.96 6.62 -17.02
CA MET A 74 -12.68 6.32 -16.39
C MET A 74 -11.54 7.16 -16.98
N LYS A 75 -11.52 7.36 -18.30
CA LYS A 75 -10.56 8.19 -19.01
C LYS A 75 -10.67 9.66 -18.60
N GLU A 76 -11.88 10.23 -18.66
CA GLU A 76 -12.16 11.64 -18.32
C GLU A 76 -11.80 11.96 -16.87
N SER A 77 -12.18 11.07 -15.94
CA SER A 77 -11.89 11.22 -14.52
C SER A 77 -10.46 10.80 -14.13
N ARG A 78 -9.64 10.30 -15.07
CA ARG A 78 -8.32 9.73 -14.84
C ARG A 78 -8.32 8.64 -13.77
N ARG A 79 -9.40 7.84 -13.74
CA ARG A 79 -9.57 6.73 -12.80
C ARG A 79 -9.26 5.40 -13.48
N ARG A 80 -8.81 4.45 -12.70
CA ARG A 80 -8.52 3.08 -13.16
C ARG A 80 -9.53 2.05 -12.66
N SER A 81 -10.60 2.52 -12.03
CA SER A 81 -11.72 1.71 -11.56
C SER A 81 -12.98 2.56 -11.45
N ILE A 82 -14.12 1.93 -11.66
CA ILE A 82 -15.45 2.50 -11.50
C ILE A 82 -16.32 1.52 -10.73
N PHE A 83 -17.13 2.00 -9.81
CA PHE A 83 -18.12 1.17 -9.13
C PHE A 83 -19.36 1.01 -10.01
N VAL A 84 -19.91 -0.20 -10.00
CA VAL A 84 -21.08 -0.56 -10.81
C VAL A 84 -22.24 -0.86 -9.88
N ARG A 85 -23.32 -0.09 -9.97
CA ARG A 85 -24.53 -0.29 -9.20
C ARG A 85 -25.50 -1.22 -9.94
N ASP A 86 -25.96 -2.26 -9.25
CA ASP A 86 -27.02 -3.15 -9.73
C ASP A 86 -28.04 -3.35 -8.60
N GLY A 87 -29.05 -2.49 -8.57
CA GLY A 87 -30.02 -2.44 -7.48
C GLY A 87 -29.34 -2.15 -6.15
N SER A 88 -29.41 -3.10 -5.21
CA SER A 88 -28.77 -3.02 -3.89
C SER A 88 -27.31 -3.51 -3.89
N SER A 89 -26.87 -4.13 -4.98
CA SER A 89 -25.52 -4.66 -5.11
C SER A 89 -24.58 -3.63 -5.71
N THR A 90 -23.32 -3.66 -5.27
CA THR A 90 -22.27 -2.82 -5.84
C THR A 90 -21.13 -3.72 -6.30
N GLY A 91 -20.77 -3.60 -7.57
CA GLY A 91 -19.62 -4.24 -8.17
C GLY A 91 -18.50 -3.24 -8.44
N ILE A 92 -17.38 -3.72 -8.94
CA ILE A 92 -16.26 -2.90 -9.43
C ILE A 92 -15.86 -3.36 -10.83
N PHE A 93 -15.55 -2.39 -11.67
CA PHE A 93 -14.98 -2.60 -13.00
C PHE A 93 -13.66 -1.83 -13.08
N THR A 94 -12.60 -2.48 -13.55
CA THR A 94 -11.25 -1.96 -13.51
C THR A 94 -10.54 -2.00 -14.86
N THR A 95 -9.39 -1.34 -14.96
CA THR A 95 -8.55 -1.43 -16.18
C THR A 95 -8.03 -2.85 -16.45
N GLY A 96 -8.01 -3.74 -15.46
CA GLY A 96 -7.65 -5.15 -15.66
C GLY A 96 -8.67 -5.92 -16.46
N ASP A 97 -9.94 -5.61 -16.28
CA ASP A 97 -11.06 -6.32 -16.93
C ASP A 97 -11.08 -6.08 -18.45
N PHE A 98 -10.45 -4.98 -18.93
CA PHE A 98 -10.34 -4.75 -20.38
C PHE A 98 -9.47 -5.80 -21.09
N CYS A 99 -8.53 -6.43 -20.41
CA CYS A 99 -7.72 -7.51 -21.02
C CYS A 99 -8.63 -8.70 -21.36
N ASP A 100 -9.51 -9.07 -20.44
CA ASP A 100 -10.43 -10.19 -20.64
C ASP A 100 -11.50 -9.85 -21.70
N ILE A 101 -11.96 -8.61 -21.73
CA ILE A 101 -12.90 -8.10 -22.75
C ILE A 101 -12.28 -8.21 -24.14
N VAL A 102 -11.03 -7.78 -24.31
CA VAL A 102 -10.33 -7.84 -25.60
C VAL A 102 -10.01 -9.28 -25.98
N ALA A 103 -9.49 -10.09 -25.04
CA ALA A 103 -9.13 -11.48 -25.28
C ALA A 103 -10.33 -12.34 -25.69
N ASN A 104 -11.51 -12.06 -25.12
CA ASN A 104 -12.75 -12.80 -25.41
C ASN A 104 -13.63 -12.13 -26.48
N ALA A 105 -13.12 -11.10 -27.16
CA ALA A 105 -13.83 -10.34 -28.19
C ALA A 105 -15.22 -9.83 -27.74
N VAL A 106 -15.35 -9.43 -26.46
CA VAL A 106 -16.61 -8.90 -25.92
C VAL A 106 -16.88 -7.54 -26.51
N SER A 107 -18.13 -7.31 -26.98
CA SER A 107 -18.55 -6.04 -27.57
C SER A 107 -18.43 -4.91 -26.53
N ASN A 108 -17.96 -3.75 -26.94
CA ASN A 108 -17.93 -2.55 -26.11
C ASN A 108 -19.32 -1.98 -25.75
N GLN A 109 -20.38 -2.46 -26.44
CA GLN A 109 -21.80 -2.17 -26.14
C GLN A 109 -22.39 -3.10 -25.07
N THR A 110 -21.63 -4.10 -24.60
CA THR A 110 -22.08 -5.02 -23.55
C THR A 110 -22.30 -4.25 -22.23
N PRO A 111 -23.41 -4.50 -21.51
CA PRO A 111 -23.65 -3.92 -20.21
C PRO A 111 -22.60 -4.30 -19.17
N LEU A 112 -22.24 -3.38 -18.28
CA LEU A 112 -21.23 -3.56 -17.25
C LEU A 112 -21.51 -4.73 -16.32
N LYS A 113 -22.77 -5.05 -16.04
CA LYS A 113 -23.15 -6.18 -15.19
C LYS A 113 -22.57 -7.52 -15.62
N VAL A 114 -22.25 -7.67 -16.92
CA VAL A 114 -21.68 -8.90 -17.47
C VAL A 114 -20.20 -9.04 -17.14
N CYS A 115 -19.48 -7.91 -17.00
CA CYS A 115 -18.02 -7.87 -16.87
C CYS A 115 -17.55 -7.36 -15.51
N ALA A 116 -18.43 -6.71 -14.75
CA ALA A 116 -18.07 -6.18 -13.42
C ALA A 116 -18.00 -7.30 -12.38
N GLN A 117 -17.07 -7.16 -11.46
CA GLN A 117 -16.89 -8.05 -10.31
C GLN A 117 -17.78 -7.59 -9.16
N PHE A 118 -18.75 -8.44 -8.74
CA PHE A 118 -19.64 -8.14 -7.60
C PHE A 118 -19.17 -8.79 -6.29
N SER A 119 -18.23 -9.73 -6.33
CA SER A 119 -17.57 -10.27 -5.14
C SER A 119 -16.39 -9.38 -4.77
N LEU A 120 -16.65 -8.33 -3.97
CA LEU A 120 -15.66 -7.33 -3.63
C LEU A 120 -14.80 -7.77 -2.46
N LEU A 121 -13.47 -7.72 -2.64
CA LEU A 121 -12.55 -7.70 -1.53
C LEU A 121 -12.49 -6.27 -0.98
N SER A 122 -12.80 -6.11 0.30
CA SER A 122 -12.90 -4.80 0.95
C SER A 122 -12.21 -4.78 2.31
N CYS A 123 -11.85 -3.57 2.74
CA CYS A 123 -11.43 -3.23 4.09
C CYS A 123 -12.28 -2.08 4.60
N GLU A 124 -12.54 -2.01 5.89
CA GLU A 124 -13.16 -0.84 6.49
C GLU A 124 -12.15 0.33 6.54
N LYS A 125 -12.65 1.56 6.41
CA LYS A 125 -11.80 2.77 6.44
C LYS A 125 -11.01 2.92 7.75
N ASP A 126 -11.55 2.32 8.83
CA ASP A 126 -10.93 2.33 10.16
C ASP A 126 -9.99 1.15 10.40
N ASP A 127 -9.86 0.23 9.43
CA ASP A 127 -8.86 -0.83 9.45
C ASP A 127 -7.45 -0.25 9.28
N TYR A 128 -6.47 -1.03 9.72
CA TYR A 128 -5.08 -0.65 9.54
C TYR A 128 -4.64 -0.79 8.09
N LEU A 129 -3.86 0.18 7.63
CA LEU A 129 -3.31 0.23 6.28
C LEU A 129 -2.52 -1.04 5.93
N PHE A 130 -1.84 -1.60 6.92
CA PHE A 130 -1.10 -2.85 6.81
C PHE A 130 -2.00 -4.06 6.48
N ASN A 131 -3.22 -4.11 7.03
CA ASN A 131 -4.17 -5.18 6.72
C ASN A 131 -4.60 -5.12 5.24
N ALA A 132 -4.80 -3.93 4.71
CA ALA A 132 -5.07 -3.75 3.28
C ALA A 132 -3.91 -4.25 2.41
N LEU A 133 -2.66 -3.96 2.80
CA LEU A 133 -1.48 -4.46 2.11
C LEU A 133 -1.41 -5.99 2.11
N LEU A 134 -1.66 -6.62 3.26
CA LEU A 134 -1.68 -8.09 3.39
C LEU A 134 -2.75 -8.71 2.50
N LEU A 135 -3.97 -8.16 2.48
CA LEU A 135 -5.06 -8.64 1.64
C LEU A 135 -4.72 -8.49 0.16
N MET A 136 -4.20 -7.34 -0.26
CA MET A 136 -3.78 -7.12 -1.64
C MET A 136 -2.71 -8.12 -2.08
N THR A 137 -1.73 -8.39 -1.22
CA THR A 137 -0.63 -9.34 -1.50
C THR A 137 -1.15 -10.78 -1.56
N ARG A 138 -1.97 -11.18 -0.58
CA ARG A 138 -2.54 -12.53 -0.48
C ARG A 138 -3.38 -12.90 -1.70
N HIS A 139 -4.19 -11.95 -2.17
CA HIS A 139 -5.09 -12.15 -3.31
C HIS A 139 -4.50 -11.72 -4.64
N ASN A 140 -3.21 -11.30 -4.67
CA ASN A 140 -2.51 -10.80 -5.86
C ASN A 140 -3.29 -9.68 -6.58
N ILE A 141 -3.95 -8.80 -5.81
CA ILE A 141 -4.69 -7.66 -6.32
C ILE A 141 -3.94 -6.35 -6.05
N HIS A 142 -4.14 -5.37 -6.91
CA HIS A 142 -3.47 -4.07 -6.81
C HIS A 142 -4.41 -2.96 -6.31
N ARG A 143 -5.67 -3.30 -6.04
CA ARG A 143 -6.70 -2.39 -5.51
C ARG A 143 -7.62 -3.15 -4.60
N ILE A 144 -8.04 -2.47 -3.52
CA ILE A 144 -9.03 -2.98 -2.59
C ILE A 144 -10.10 -1.92 -2.39
N VAL A 145 -11.35 -2.36 -2.24
CA VAL A 145 -12.45 -1.47 -1.94
C VAL A 145 -12.37 -1.03 -0.49
N VAL A 146 -12.53 0.26 -0.26
CA VAL A 146 -12.65 0.82 1.10
C VAL A 146 -14.13 1.01 1.39
N THR A 147 -14.55 0.49 2.55
CA THR A 147 -15.93 0.58 3.03
C THR A 147 -16.03 1.42 4.29
N ASP A 148 -17.19 2.02 4.49
CA ASP A 148 -17.62 2.63 5.76
C ASP A 148 -18.93 1.99 6.16
N LYS A 149 -18.90 1.17 7.21
CA LYS A 149 -20.05 0.37 7.66
C LYS A 149 -20.63 -0.47 6.52
N GLY A 150 -19.75 -1.14 5.77
CA GLY A 150 -20.08 -1.99 4.63
C GLY A 150 -20.48 -1.24 3.35
N ARG A 151 -20.51 0.09 3.33
CA ARG A 151 -20.80 0.88 2.13
C ARG A 151 -19.51 1.29 1.43
N PRO A 152 -19.34 1.04 0.14
CA PRO A 152 -18.17 1.46 -0.61
C PRO A 152 -18.01 2.99 -0.59
N VAL A 153 -16.89 3.47 -0.04
CA VAL A 153 -16.53 4.90 0.06
C VAL A 153 -15.32 5.27 -0.78
N GLY A 154 -14.60 4.27 -1.28
CA GLY A 154 -13.45 4.52 -2.14
C GLY A 154 -12.69 3.28 -2.55
N VAL A 155 -11.58 3.53 -3.20
CA VAL A 155 -10.62 2.51 -3.62
C VAL A 155 -9.23 2.92 -3.15
N LEU A 156 -8.57 2.01 -2.46
CA LEU A 156 -7.16 2.11 -2.09
C LEU A 156 -6.35 1.30 -3.10
N ALA A 157 -5.37 1.92 -3.74
CA ALA A 157 -4.47 1.23 -4.66
C ALA A 157 -3.12 0.96 -3.99
N MET A 158 -2.43 -0.08 -4.44
CA MET A 158 -1.07 -0.42 -3.98
C MET A 158 -0.10 0.77 -4.11
N ILE A 159 -0.27 1.59 -5.15
CA ILE A 159 0.54 2.80 -5.33
C ILE A 159 0.27 3.86 -4.26
N ASP A 160 -0.96 3.94 -3.74
CA ASP A 160 -1.30 4.89 -2.68
C ASP A 160 -0.64 4.45 -1.36
N LEU A 161 -0.60 3.12 -1.09
CA LEU A 161 0.18 2.53 0.00
C LEU A 161 1.67 2.85 -0.12
N LEU A 162 2.24 2.62 -1.31
CA LEU A 162 3.65 2.93 -1.57
C LEU A 162 3.95 4.42 -1.42
N SER A 163 3.02 5.28 -1.85
CA SER A 163 3.15 6.73 -1.68
C SER A 163 3.10 7.12 -0.20
N TYR A 164 2.24 6.48 0.59
CA TYR A 164 2.18 6.70 2.03
C TYR A 164 3.48 6.26 2.72
N PHE A 165 3.95 5.06 2.42
CA PHE A 165 5.24 4.56 2.94
C PHE A 165 6.43 5.37 2.42
N SER A 166 6.37 5.85 1.17
CA SER A 166 7.38 6.76 0.60
C SER A 166 7.35 8.13 1.27
N ASN A 167 6.19 8.66 1.64
CA ASN A 167 6.08 9.90 2.42
C ASN A 167 6.58 9.72 3.86
N HIS A 168 6.54 8.51 4.41
CA HIS A 168 7.25 8.18 5.64
C HIS A 168 8.75 7.92 5.42
N SER A 169 9.16 7.49 4.22
CA SER A 169 10.57 7.54 3.81
C SER A 169 11.07 8.97 3.59
N LEU A 170 10.16 9.99 3.57
CA LEU A 170 10.53 11.39 3.77
C LEU A 170 11.16 11.64 5.14
N SER A 171 10.87 10.83 6.15
CA SER A 171 11.61 10.82 7.40
C SER A 171 13.07 10.42 7.15
N ILE A 172 13.31 9.33 6.42
CA ILE A 172 14.65 8.88 6.02
C ILE A 172 15.32 9.90 5.09
N ALA A 173 14.58 10.43 4.11
CA ALA A 173 15.08 11.46 3.22
C ALA A 173 15.45 12.75 3.96
N ARG A 174 14.63 13.19 4.92
CA ARG A 174 14.93 14.32 5.80
C ARG A 174 16.09 14.04 6.73
N GLN A 175 16.23 12.82 7.26
CA GLN A 175 17.39 12.42 8.04
C GLN A 175 18.66 12.47 7.18
N LEU A 176 18.60 12.01 5.93
CA LEU A 176 19.71 12.12 4.98
C LEU A 176 20.06 13.58 4.66
N GLU A 177 19.08 14.44 4.44
CA GLU A 177 19.27 15.87 4.19
C GLU A 177 19.82 16.61 5.42
N ALA A 178 19.33 16.28 6.61
CA ALA A 178 19.76 16.89 7.87
C ALA A 178 21.04 16.30 8.43
N ALA A 179 21.56 15.19 7.89
CA ALA A 179 22.77 14.54 8.34
C ALA A 179 23.97 15.48 8.26
N THR A 180 24.64 15.72 9.37
CA THR A 180 25.84 16.57 9.46
C THR A 180 27.11 15.77 9.67
N THR A 181 26.96 14.49 10.03
CA THR A 181 28.08 13.56 10.31
C THR A 181 27.89 12.25 9.56
N LEU A 182 28.99 11.49 9.42
CA LEU A 182 28.93 10.11 8.88
C LEU A 182 28.09 9.17 9.77
N ALA A 183 28.05 9.42 11.07
CA ALA A 183 27.23 8.66 12.01
C ALA A 183 25.73 8.85 11.74
N ASP A 184 25.32 10.08 11.40
CA ASP A 184 23.92 10.38 11.01
C ASP A 184 23.54 9.62 9.72
N LEU A 185 24.43 9.64 8.72
CA LEU A 185 24.23 8.89 7.47
C LEU A 185 24.12 7.38 7.72
N HIS A 186 24.96 6.85 8.61
CA HIS A 186 24.93 5.42 8.95
C HIS A 186 23.63 5.05 9.69
N SER A 187 23.06 5.96 10.49
CA SER A 187 21.75 5.76 11.11
C SER A 187 20.65 5.71 10.04
N ALA A 188 20.62 6.68 9.14
CA ALA A 188 19.64 6.73 8.04
C ALA A 188 19.74 5.51 7.10
N MET A 189 20.93 4.97 6.86
CA MET A 189 21.13 3.73 6.10
C MET A 189 20.49 2.52 6.78
N ARG A 190 20.66 2.38 8.09
CA ARG A 190 20.02 1.28 8.84
C ARG A 190 18.50 1.35 8.77
N ASP A 191 17.94 2.55 8.88
CA ASP A 191 16.49 2.76 8.76
C ASP A 191 16.01 2.41 7.35
N MET A 192 16.78 2.75 6.32
CA MET A 192 16.50 2.37 4.93
C MET A 192 16.55 0.85 4.73
N GLU A 193 17.56 0.16 5.27
CA GLU A 193 17.68 -1.30 5.19
C GLU A 193 16.50 -2.00 5.90
N ALA A 194 16.11 -1.50 7.08
CA ALA A 194 14.97 -2.02 7.81
C ALA A 194 13.66 -1.85 7.01
N LEU A 195 13.45 -0.68 6.39
CA LEU A 195 12.31 -0.43 5.51
C LEU A 195 12.30 -1.40 4.32
N ILE A 196 13.42 -1.53 3.62
CA ILE A 196 13.55 -2.43 2.46
C ILE A 196 13.27 -3.88 2.87
N THR A 197 13.88 -4.35 3.95
CA THR A 197 13.69 -5.70 4.46
C THR A 197 12.22 -5.98 4.78
N THR A 198 11.54 -5.03 5.40
CA THR A 198 10.11 -5.13 5.69
C THR A 198 9.29 -5.23 4.41
N LEU A 199 9.54 -4.36 3.43
CA LEU A 199 8.82 -4.35 2.16
C LEU A 199 9.05 -5.64 1.34
N VAL A 200 10.28 -6.20 1.38
CA VAL A 200 10.62 -7.49 0.75
C VAL A 200 9.90 -8.65 1.42
N THR A 201 9.93 -8.73 2.74
CA THR A 201 9.26 -9.80 3.49
C THR A 201 7.75 -9.77 3.32
N GLN A 202 7.19 -8.61 3.00
CA GLN A 202 5.77 -8.40 2.69
C GLN A 202 5.42 -8.69 1.23
N GLY A 203 6.37 -9.14 0.42
CA GLY A 203 6.13 -9.58 -0.95
C GLY A 203 5.90 -8.46 -1.97
N ILE A 204 6.38 -7.24 -1.69
CA ILE A 204 6.32 -6.14 -2.67
C ILE A 204 7.20 -6.48 -3.88
N LYS A 205 6.63 -6.31 -5.08
CA LYS A 205 7.30 -6.68 -6.33
C LYS A 205 8.57 -5.87 -6.55
N THR A 206 9.62 -6.53 -6.93
CA THR A 206 10.98 -6.00 -7.15
C THR A 206 11.05 -4.67 -7.94
N PRO A 207 10.29 -4.45 -9.03
CA PRO A 207 10.40 -3.18 -9.77
C PRO A 207 9.93 -1.94 -9.01
N GLN A 208 8.98 -2.11 -8.09
CA GLN A 208 8.45 -1.00 -7.29
C GLN A 208 9.42 -0.66 -6.15
N LEU A 209 9.96 -1.71 -5.54
CA LEU A 209 10.98 -1.59 -4.50
C LEU A 209 12.27 -0.96 -5.06
N ALA A 210 12.69 -1.39 -6.26
CA ALA A 210 13.89 -0.87 -6.91
C ALA A 210 13.84 0.66 -7.14
N ARG A 211 12.66 1.22 -7.49
CA ARG A 211 12.50 2.68 -7.64
C ARG A 211 12.66 3.42 -6.31
N LEU A 212 12.10 2.89 -5.22
CA LEU A 212 12.25 3.49 -3.90
C LEU A 212 13.72 3.47 -3.47
N VAL A 213 14.37 2.31 -3.59
CA VAL A 213 15.79 2.13 -3.27
C VAL A 213 16.68 3.06 -4.10
N GLN A 214 16.39 3.21 -5.39
CA GLN A 214 17.13 4.10 -6.28
C GLN A 214 17.07 5.56 -5.82
N VAL A 215 15.88 6.04 -5.44
CA VAL A 215 15.70 7.43 -4.98
C VAL A 215 16.47 7.66 -3.67
N LEU A 216 16.31 6.77 -2.69
CA LEU A 216 16.98 6.89 -1.40
C LEU A 216 18.51 6.78 -1.51
N ASN A 217 19.00 5.84 -2.34
CA ASN A 217 20.43 5.72 -2.60
C ASN A 217 21.01 6.96 -3.29
N ALA A 218 20.29 7.56 -4.24
CA ALA A 218 20.74 8.79 -4.88
C ALA A 218 20.90 9.94 -3.88
N GLN A 219 19.94 10.10 -2.96
CA GLN A 219 20.01 11.10 -1.89
C GLN A 219 21.17 10.82 -0.91
N LEU A 220 21.33 9.56 -0.51
CA LEU A 220 22.44 9.14 0.36
C LEU A 220 23.79 9.48 -0.26
N MET A 221 23.98 9.11 -1.53
CA MET A 221 25.24 9.37 -2.24
C MET A 221 25.52 10.86 -2.42
N ALA A 222 24.48 11.65 -2.75
CA ALA A 222 24.60 13.10 -2.85
C ALA A 222 25.04 13.72 -1.51
N ARG A 223 24.46 13.26 -0.38
CA ARG A 223 24.78 13.77 0.93
C ARG A 223 26.17 13.31 1.42
N LEU A 224 26.51 12.06 1.17
CA LEU A 224 27.84 11.53 1.44
C LEU A 224 28.92 12.34 0.72
N TRP A 225 28.70 12.63 -0.57
CA TRP A 225 29.59 13.49 -1.36
C TRP A 225 29.75 14.89 -0.75
N GLN A 226 28.64 15.53 -0.34
CA GLN A 226 28.69 16.85 0.30
C GLN A 226 29.47 16.85 1.61
N LEU A 227 29.38 15.77 2.42
CA LEU A 227 30.08 15.68 3.69
C LEU A 227 31.56 15.29 3.55
N THR A 228 31.92 14.60 2.47
CA THR A 228 33.29 14.16 2.21
C THR A 228 34.07 15.09 1.28
N ALA A 229 33.38 15.83 0.42
CA ALA A 229 33.97 16.87 -0.42
C ALA A 229 34.32 18.11 0.43
N THR A 230 35.27 18.01 1.32
CA THR A 230 35.91 19.17 1.93
C THR A 230 36.61 19.94 0.80
N PRO A 231 36.40 21.25 0.63
CA PRO A 231 37.21 22.01 -0.31
C PRO A 231 38.67 21.90 0.19
N ALA A 232 39.50 21.27 -0.62
CA ALA A 232 40.95 21.38 -0.43
C ALA A 232 41.28 22.87 -0.54
N VAL A 233 41.48 23.50 0.58
CA VAL A 233 42.06 24.83 0.65
C VAL A 233 43.52 24.66 0.19
N PHE A 234 43.74 24.84 -1.10
CA PHE A 234 45.09 25.10 -1.60
C PHE A 234 45.46 26.53 -1.15
N SER A 235 46.18 26.59 -0.07
CA SER A 235 47.00 27.78 0.29
C SER A 235 48.33 27.69 -0.37
#